data_28a9132f4716878137dbad135aaa93bf
#
_entry.id   28a9132f4716878137dbad135aaa93bf
#
_cell.length_a   1.000
_cell.length_b   1.000
_cell.length_c   1.000
_cell.angle_alpha   90.00
_cell.angle_beta   90.00
_cell.angle_gamma   90.00
#
_symmetry.space_group_name_H-M   'P 1'
#
loop_
_entity.id
_entity.type
_entity.pdbx_description
1 polymer ?
#
loop_
_entity_poly.entity_id
_entity_poly.type
_entity_poly.pdbx_seq_one_letter_code
_entity_poly.pdbx_strand_id
1 'polypeptide(L)'
;EEGFVHTGDVVKMDENGYFSIVDRTKDMAIVSGYKVYTREVDDILYDHPATAMAATIGVPDPDREGSERIKVFVQLKEEYKGKVSEEDYLEYLRGKVAKYAVPRNVVFLDEMPLTEVFKVNKKYLRDMELEAASEA
;
A
#
# COMPACT_ATOMS: atom_id res chain seq x y z
N GLU A 1 -16.68 -9.83 -24.52
CA GLU A 1 -17.80 -9.04 -24.02
C GLU A 1 -17.85 -7.73 -24.80
N GLU A 2 -18.73 -7.74 -25.76
CA GLU A 2 -18.84 -6.64 -26.73
C GLU A 2 -19.24 -5.32 -26.06
N GLY A 3 -18.46 -4.27 -26.31
CA GLY A 3 -18.75 -2.92 -25.87
C GLY A 3 -18.29 -2.54 -24.47
N PHE A 4 -17.58 -3.43 -23.74
CA PHE A 4 -17.08 -3.15 -22.39
C PHE A 4 -15.55 -3.21 -22.34
N VAL A 5 -14.99 -2.35 -21.50
CA VAL A 5 -13.56 -2.31 -21.23
C VAL A 5 -13.34 -2.59 -19.75
N HIS A 6 -12.44 -3.53 -19.44
CA HIS A 6 -12.05 -3.79 -18.06
C HIS A 6 -11.01 -2.77 -17.63
N THR A 7 -11.38 -1.86 -16.72
CA THR A 7 -10.48 -0.80 -16.24
C THR A 7 -9.47 -1.29 -15.20
N GLY A 8 -9.75 -2.43 -14.57
CA GLY A 8 -8.92 -2.96 -13.49
C GLY A 8 -9.10 -2.22 -12.16
N ASP A 9 -10.17 -1.45 -12.03
CA ASP A 9 -10.47 -0.70 -10.81
C ASP A 9 -11.46 -1.46 -9.92
N VAL A 10 -11.25 -1.38 -8.60
CA VAL A 10 -12.21 -1.85 -7.60
C VAL A 10 -13.05 -0.65 -7.18
N VAL A 11 -14.36 -0.74 -7.35
CA VAL A 11 -15.27 0.36 -7.08
C VAL A 11 -16.26 -0.01 -5.98
N LYS A 12 -16.75 1.01 -5.31
CA LYS A 12 -17.77 0.91 -4.29
C LYS A 12 -18.93 1.82 -4.70
N MET A 13 -20.15 1.31 -4.61
CA MET A 13 -21.35 2.08 -4.93
C MET A 13 -22.04 2.51 -3.63
N ASP A 14 -22.40 3.79 -3.53
CA ASP A 14 -23.14 4.30 -2.39
C ASP A 14 -24.65 4.08 -2.57
N GLU A 15 -25.44 4.50 -1.57
CA GLU A 15 -26.90 4.34 -1.54
C GLU A 15 -27.60 5.11 -2.67
N ASN A 16 -26.97 6.15 -3.21
CA ASN A 16 -27.51 6.98 -4.28
C ASN A 16 -27.10 6.52 -5.69
N GLY A 17 -26.37 5.41 -5.78
CA GLY A 17 -25.93 4.85 -7.05
C GLY A 17 -24.62 5.46 -7.59
N TYR A 18 -23.93 6.29 -6.83
CA TYR A 18 -22.64 6.84 -7.22
C TYR A 18 -21.50 5.85 -6.94
N PHE A 19 -20.59 5.74 -7.89
CA PHE A 19 -19.41 4.88 -7.77
C PHE A 19 -18.20 5.68 -7.31
N SER A 20 -17.43 5.10 -6.41
CA SER A 20 -16.12 5.61 -6.05
C SER A 20 -15.07 4.53 -6.22
N ILE A 21 -13.88 4.90 -6.69
CA ILE A 21 -12.76 3.95 -6.86
C ILE A 21 -12.13 3.73 -5.50
N VAL A 22 -12.10 2.47 -5.05
CA VAL A 22 -11.48 2.06 -3.79
C VAL A 22 -10.01 1.73 -4.02
N ASP A 23 -9.71 0.91 -5.04
CA ASP A 23 -8.35 0.51 -5.38
C ASP A 23 -8.31 -0.01 -6.82
N ARG A 24 -7.13 -0.32 -7.29
CA ARG A 24 -6.95 -1.07 -8.53
C ARG A 24 -6.77 -2.54 -8.20
N THR A 25 -7.34 -3.43 -9.01
CA THR A 25 -7.27 -4.87 -8.78
C THR A 25 -5.82 -5.36 -8.62
N LYS A 26 -4.89 -4.83 -9.42
CA LYS A 26 -3.48 -5.21 -9.36
C LYS A 26 -2.74 -4.74 -8.10
N ASP A 27 -3.29 -3.75 -7.39
CA ASP A 27 -2.68 -3.20 -6.17
C ASP A 27 -3.32 -3.78 -4.90
N MET A 28 -4.46 -4.45 -5.03
CA MET A 28 -5.12 -5.15 -3.93
C MET A 28 -4.27 -6.34 -3.48
N ALA A 29 -4.09 -6.48 -2.17
CA ALA A 29 -3.37 -7.61 -1.58
C ALA A 29 -4.34 -8.61 -0.96
N ILE A 30 -3.97 -9.89 -0.95
CA ILE A 30 -4.73 -10.95 -0.31
C ILE A 30 -3.90 -11.51 0.84
N VAL A 31 -4.30 -11.17 2.06
CA VAL A 31 -3.60 -11.56 3.29
C VAL A 31 -4.43 -12.60 4.03
N SER A 32 -3.95 -13.84 4.08
CA SER A 32 -4.66 -14.95 4.75
C SER A 32 -6.12 -15.11 4.28
N GLY A 33 -6.37 -14.89 2.99
CA GLY A 33 -7.70 -14.97 2.39
C GLY A 33 -8.52 -13.68 2.47
N TYR A 34 -8.04 -12.66 3.19
CA TYR A 34 -8.70 -11.37 3.29
C TYR A 34 -8.16 -10.39 2.25
N LYS A 35 -9.08 -9.65 1.63
CA LYS A 35 -8.72 -8.61 0.67
C LYS A 35 -8.33 -7.33 1.41
N VAL A 36 -7.14 -6.82 1.10
CA VAL A 36 -6.66 -5.54 1.64
C VAL A 36 -6.55 -4.55 0.49
N TYR A 37 -7.29 -3.47 0.58
CA TYR A 37 -7.24 -2.39 -0.40
C TYR A 37 -6.14 -1.43 0.02
N THR A 38 -5.02 -1.49 -0.69
CA THR A 38 -3.81 -0.76 -0.31
C THR A 38 -4.01 0.75 -0.29
N ARG A 39 -4.90 1.26 -1.13
CA ARG A 39 -5.23 2.68 -1.15
C ARG A 39 -5.84 3.18 0.15
N GLU A 40 -6.66 2.36 0.81
CA GLU A 40 -7.25 2.72 2.11
C GLU A 40 -6.16 2.89 3.18
N VAL A 41 -5.15 2.03 3.14
CA VAL A 41 -3.99 2.15 4.03
C VAL A 41 -3.17 3.39 3.69
N ASP A 42 -2.96 3.65 2.39
CA ASP A 42 -2.26 4.85 1.94
C ASP A 42 -2.94 6.13 2.45
N ASP A 43 -4.26 6.22 2.34
CA ASP A 43 -5.02 7.38 2.80
C ASP A 43 -4.82 7.64 4.29
N ILE A 44 -4.80 6.58 5.09
CA ILE A 44 -4.52 6.68 6.53
C ILE A 44 -3.09 7.15 6.78
N LEU A 45 -2.12 6.65 6.01
CA LEU A 45 -0.72 7.06 6.13
C LEU A 45 -0.52 8.54 5.77
N TYR A 46 -1.23 9.04 4.75
CA TYR A 46 -1.16 10.45 4.37
C TYR A 46 -1.73 11.38 5.44
N ASP A 47 -2.60 10.89 6.31
CA ASP A 47 -3.11 11.66 7.45
C ASP A 47 -2.07 11.82 8.57
N HIS A 48 -1.02 11.02 8.55
CA HIS A 48 0.06 11.14 9.55
C HIS A 48 0.90 12.40 9.27
N PRO A 49 1.15 13.25 10.28
CA PRO A 49 1.80 14.55 10.08
C PRO A 49 3.23 14.47 9.51
N ALA A 50 3.93 13.38 9.76
CA ALA A 50 5.31 13.20 9.27
C ALA A 50 5.40 12.71 7.83
N THR A 51 4.30 12.27 7.23
CA THR A 51 4.29 11.66 5.90
C THR A 51 4.33 12.71 4.80
N ALA A 52 5.38 12.69 3.97
CA ALA A 52 5.42 13.44 2.72
C ALA A 52 4.77 12.62 1.61
N MET A 53 5.16 11.35 1.47
CA MET A 53 4.58 10.39 0.53
C MET A 53 4.55 9.01 1.15
N ALA A 54 3.57 8.21 0.79
CA ALA A 54 3.44 6.83 1.27
C ALA A 54 2.88 5.92 0.19
N ALA A 55 3.26 4.66 0.25
CA ALA A 55 2.74 3.62 -0.63
C ALA A 55 2.68 2.29 0.11
N THR A 56 1.56 1.61 -0.04
CA THR A 56 1.33 0.28 0.51
C THR A 56 1.30 -0.72 -0.63
N ILE A 57 1.99 -1.83 -0.47
CA ILE A 57 1.98 -2.93 -1.44
C ILE A 57 1.77 -4.26 -0.73
N GLY A 58 1.31 -5.27 -1.50
CA GLY A 58 1.33 -6.66 -1.07
C GLY A 58 2.60 -7.32 -1.58
N VAL A 59 3.27 -8.08 -0.75
CA VAL A 59 4.43 -8.88 -1.12
C VAL A 59 4.16 -10.35 -0.73
N PRO A 60 4.73 -11.33 -1.48
CA PRO A 60 4.53 -12.73 -1.12
C PRO A 60 4.95 -13.02 0.32
N ASP A 61 4.12 -13.78 1.04
CA ASP A 61 4.44 -14.19 2.41
C ASP A 61 5.32 -15.45 2.36
N PRO A 62 6.58 -15.41 2.83
CA PRO A 62 7.46 -16.57 2.79
C PRO A 62 7.00 -17.70 3.68
N ASP A 63 6.20 -17.41 4.69
CA ASP A 63 5.72 -18.40 5.66
C ASP A 63 4.38 -19.04 5.28
N ARG A 64 3.72 -18.49 4.26
CA ARG A 64 2.38 -18.96 3.85
C ARG A 64 2.18 -18.87 2.34
N GLU A 65 2.30 -19.99 1.68
CA GLU A 65 2.10 -20.09 0.24
C GLU A 65 0.71 -19.60 -0.18
N GLY A 66 0.67 -18.81 -1.26
CA GLY A 66 -0.58 -18.25 -1.79
C GLY A 66 -1.13 -17.06 -1.02
N SER A 67 -0.42 -16.61 0.02
CA SER A 67 -0.78 -15.42 0.79
C SER A 67 0.23 -14.30 0.55
N GLU A 68 -0.22 -13.09 0.78
CA GLU A 68 0.64 -11.90 0.79
C GLU A 68 0.71 -11.32 2.19
N ARG A 69 1.66 -10.45 2.42
CA ARG A 69 1.72 -9.60 3.61
C ARG A 69 1.87 -8.15 3.18
N ILE A 70 1.45 -7.24 4.03
CA ILE A 70 1.48 -5.82 3.74
C ILE A 70 2.85 -5.24 4.04
N LYS A 71 3.37 -4.47 3.11
CA LYS A 71 4.60 -3.69 3.28
C LYS A 71 4.33 -2.23 2.93
N VAL A 72 4.86 -1.34 3.73
CA VAL A 72 4.64 0.10 3.60
C VAL A 72 5.95 0.81 3.34
N PHE A 73 5.95 1.72 2.40
CA PHE A 73 7.06 2.63 2.12
C PHE A 73 6.63 4.05 2.44
N VAL A 74 7.46 4.77 3.16
CA VAL A 74 7.17 6.16 3.57
C VAL A 74 8.36 7.04 3.25
N GLN A 75 8.06 8.18 2.65
CA GLN A 75 9.00 9.29 2.54
C GLN A 75 8.60 10.33 3.59
N LEU A 76 9.48 10.61 4.52
CA LEU A 76 9.23 11.58 5.59
C LEU A 76 9.43 13.01 5.09
N LYS A 77 8.67 13.93 5.69
CA LYS A 77 8.95 15.37 5.54
C LYS A 77 10.32 15.66 6.17
N GLU A 78 11.07 16.61 5.62
CA GLU A 78 12.42 16.96 6.07
C GLU A 78 12.50 17.22 7.57
N GLU A 79 11.52 17.93 8.13
CA GLU A 79 11.45 18.29 9.55
C GLU A 79 11.26 17.10 10.49
N TYR A 80 10.83 15.94 9.95
CA TYR A 80 10.59 14.73 10.73
C TYR A 80 11.65 13.65 10.52
N LYS A 81 12.59 13.84 9.63
CA LYS A 81 13.66 12.86 9.38
C LYS A 81 14.49 12.65 10.66
N GLY A 82 14.65 11.38 11.03
CA GLY A 82 15.35 10.99 12.25
C GLY A 82 14.55 11.15 13.54
N LYS A 83 13.31 11.62 13.47
CA LYS A 83 12.43 11.85 14.65
C LYS A 83 11.29 10.86 14.77
N VAL A 84 11.02 10.09 13.69
CA VAL A 84 9.92 9.13 13.64
C VAL A 84 10.49 7.77 13.28
N SER A 85 10.07 6.75 14.02
CA SER A 85 10.53 5.37 13.82
C SER A 85 9.50 4.53 13.07
N GLU A 86 9.94 3.36 12.62
CA GLU A 86 9.05 2.33 12.06
C GLU A 86 7.93 2.00 13.06
N GLU A 87 8.27 1.81 14.33
CA GLU A 87 7.29 1.47 15.37
C GLU A 87 6.23 2.55 15.54
N ASP A 88 6.59 3.82 15.38
CA ASP A 88 5.62 4.93 15.45
C ASP A 88 4.53 4.78 14.38
N TYR A 89 4.90 4.38 13.17
CA TYR A 89 3.94 4.12 12.10
C TYR A 89 3.11 2.87 12.34
N LEU A 90 3.73 1.82 12.86
CA LEU A 90 3.00 0.58 13.19
C LEU A 90 1.97 0.84 14.28
N GLU A 91 2.33 1.57 15.32
CA GLU A 91 1.39 1.98 16.38
C GLU A 91 0.26 2.85 15.82
N TYR A 92 0.60 3.79 14.94
CA TYR A 92 -0.38 4.66 14.31
C TYR A 92 -1.40 3.88 13.48
N LEU A 93 -0.96 2.84 12.77
CA LEU A 93 -1.84 1.99 11.96
C LEU A 93 -2.67 1.02 12.80
N ARG A 94 -2.14 0.54 13.92
CA ARG A 94 -2.90 -0.34 14.82
C ARG A 94 -4.14 0.39 15.30
N GLY A 95 -5.29 -0.26 15.17
CA GLY A 95 -6.57 0.35 15.53
C GLY A 95 -7.23 1.20 14.44
N LYS A 96 -6.50 1.53 13.36
CA LYS A 96 -7.05 2.27 12.21
C LYS A 96 -7.34 1.35 11.03
N VAL A 97 -6.64 0.22 10.95
CA VAL A 97 -6.84 -0.80 9.92
C VAL A 97 -7.10 -2.14 10.59
N ALA A 98 -7.65 -3.09 9.85
CA ALA A 98 -7.87 -4.45 10.33
C ALA A 98 -6.51 -5.09 10.68
N LYS A 99 -6.50 -6.03 11.64
CA LYS A 99 -5.27 -6.70 12.09
C LYS A 99 -4.47 -7.32 10.95
N TYR A 100 -5.15 -7.93 9.98
CA TYR A 100 -4.49 -8.55 8.83
C TYR A 100 -3.91 -7.51 7.86
N ALA A 101 -4.34 -6.24 7.94
CA ALA A 101 -3.85 -5.16 7.10
C ALA A 101 -2.70 -4.36 7.74
N VAL A 102 -2.36 -4.63 9.00
CA VAL A 102 -1.21 -3.99 9.66
C VAL A 102 0.07 -4.52 9.00
N PRO A 103 0.94 -3.64 8.49
CA PRO A 103 2.18 -4.08 7.86
C PRO A 103 3.15 -4.70 8.88
N ARG A 104 3.97 -5.63 8.41
CA ARG A 104 5.07 -6.17 9.23
C ARG A 104 6.26 -5.21 9.26
N ASN A 105 6.46 -4.48 8.16
CA ASN A 105 7.60 -3.58 8.01
C ASN A 105 7.14 -2.23 7.43
N VAL A 106 7.77 -1.18 7.92
CA VAL A 106 7.68 0.16 7.33
C VAL A 106 9.08 0.55 6.89
N VAL A 107 9.26 0.81 5.61
CA VAL A 107 10.55 1.19 5.05
C VAL A 107 10.54 2.68 4.74
N PHE A 108 11.52 3.40 5.28
CA PHE A 108 11.69 4.81 4.98
C PHE A 108 12.58 4.97 3.75
N LEU A 109 12.09 5.71 2.76
CA LEU A 109 12.84 6.05 1.55
C LEU A 109 13.15 7.53 1.56
N ASP A 110 14.35 7.88 1.10
CA ASP A 110 14.72 9.29 0.94
C ASP A 110 13.94 9.94 -0.20
N GLU A 111 13.67 9.16 -1.25
CA GLU A 111 12.90 9.61 -2.40
C GLU A 111 11.98 8.48 -2.89
N MET A 112 10.70 8.77 -3.00
CA MET A 112 9.71 7.82 -3.48
C MET A 112 9.79 7.70 -5.01
N PRO A 113 9.82 6.48 -5.58
CA PRO A 113 9.77 6.33 -7.04
C PRO A 113 8.43 6.81 -7.59
N LEU A 114 8.47 7.63 -8.63
CA LEU A 114 7.28 8.22 -9.24
C LEU A 114 7.13 7.77 -10.69
N THR A 115 5.89 7.74 -11.15
CA THR A 115 5.57 7.54 -12.56
C THR A 115 5.78 8.84 -13.35
N GLU A 116 5.66 8.79 -14.68
CA GLU A 116 5.77 9.97 -15.54
C GLU A 116 4.73 11.05 -15.22
N VAL A 117 3.62 10.68 -14.59
CA VAL A 117 2.57 11.60 -14.16
C VAL A 117 2.67 11.96 -12.66
N PHE A 118 3.85 11.77 -12.07
CA PHE A 118 4.18 12.10 -10.68
C PHE A 118 3.33 11.40 -9.61
N LYS A 119 2.85 10.21 -9.91
CA LYS A 119 2.20 9.33 -8.93
C LYS A 119 3.20 8.29 -8.43
N VAL A 120 3.04 7.81 -7.20
CA VAL A 120 3.90 6.76 -6.65
C VAL A 120 3.84 5.51 -7.55
N ASN A 121 5.01 5.02 -7.92
CA ASN A 121 5.13 3.85 -8.80
C ASN A 121 5.16 2.56 -7.96
N LYS A 122 3.98 2.06 -7.60
CA LYS A 122 3.84 0.83 -6.81
C LYS A 122 4.39 -0.40 -7.55
N LYS A 123 4.29 -0.43 -8.88
CA LYS A 123 4.84 -1.52 -9.67
C LYS A 123 6.35 -1.61 -9.49
N TYR A 124 7.04 -0.49 -9.52
CA TYR A 124 8.47 -0.43 -9.26
C TYR A 124 8.82 -0.97 -7.87
N LEU A 125 8.06 -0.58 -6.85
CA LEU A 125 8.26 -1.06 -5.49
C LEU A 125 8.07 -2.57 -5.38
N ARG A 126 7.03 -3.11 -6.03
CA ARG A 126 6.80 -4.57 -6.05
C ARG A 126 7.92 -5.31 -6.77
N ASP A 127 8.35 -4.82 -7.92
CA ASP A 127 9.43 -5.44 -8.70
C ASP A 127 10.73 -5.45 -7.90
N MET A 128 11.05 -4.37 -7.21
CA MET A 128 12.20 -4.24 -6.34
C MET A 128 12.20 -5.27 -5.21
N GLU A 129 11.04 -5.50 -4.60
CA GLU A 129 10.87 -6.49 -3.55
C GLU A 129 11.01 -7.93 -4.07
N LEU A 130 10.50 -8.21 -5.27
CA LEU A 130 10.62 -9.53 -5.88
C LEU A 130 12.08 -9.83 -6.25
N GLU A 131 12.81 -8.85 -6.74
CA GLU A 131 14.25 -8.99 -7.02
C GLU A 131 15.04 -9.26 -5.74
N ALA A 132 14.79 -8.51 -4.69
CA ALA A 132 15.44 -8.71 -3.39
C ALA A 132 15.15 -10.11 -2.82
N ALA A 133 13.93 -10.60 -2.96
CA ALA A 133 13.56 -11.95 -2.52
C ALA A 133 14.25 -13.04 -3.33
N SER A 134 14.47 -12.82 -4.64
CA SER A 134 15.14 -13.82 -5.50
C SER A 134 16.65 -13.90 -5.27
N GLU A 135 17.26 -12.84 -4.74
CA GLU A 135 18.69 -12.79 -4.40
C GLU A 135 19.01 -13.36 -3.01
N ALA A 136 18.00 -13.57 -2.21
CA ALA A 136 18.15 -14.06 -0.83
C ALA A 136 18.36 -15.58 -0.75
#